data_e1006bdffd2f936504d05323ac684f7a
#
_entry.id   e1006bdffd2f936504d05323ac684f7a
#
_cell.length_a   1.000
_cell.length_b   1.000
_cell.length_c   1.000
_cell.angle_alpha   90.00
_cell.angle_beta   90.00
_cell.angle_gamma   90.00
#
_symmetry.space_group_name_H-M   'P 1'
#
loop_
_entity.id
_entity.type
_entity.pdbx_description
1 polymer ?
#
loop_
_entity_poly.entity_id
_entity_poly.type
_entity_poly.pdbx_seq_one_letter_code
_entity_poly.pdbx_strand_id
1 'polypeptide(L)'
;IAVAPDLEAISALSPGPFGGNMDVPDVRPGNKVYLPVWNEGALFYTGDCHARQGQGELCGVALEITSRVTVSFEIIKGGGIEWPRIESEDRLMTVGSARPMEDAARIAYTELIGWLEDEHGFSRLDAYQLLTQAGGLYVGNMVDTTYSLVASIDKQYLVRG
;
A
#
# COMPACT_ATOMS: atom_id res chain seq x y z
N ILE A 1 -7.65 6.44 -1.57
CA ILE A 1 -6.83 7.36 -0.76
C ILE A 1 -5.54 7.69 -1.50
N ALA A 2 -5.19 8.96 -1.66
CA ALA A 2 -4.03 9.36 -2.44
C ALA A 2 -3.53 10.76 -2.11
N VAL A 3 -2.34 11.06 -2.66
CA VAL A 3 -1.76 12.40 -2.81
C VAL A 3 -1.61 12.74 -4.29
N ALA A 4 -1.26 13.97 -4.64
CA ALA A 4 -1.01 14.34 -6.04
C ALA A 4 0.22 13.57 -6.58
N PRO A 5 0.11 12.95 -7.78
CA PRO A 5 1.25 12.30 -8.43
C PRO A 5 2.32 13.30 -8.84
N ASP A 6 3.54 12.83 -9.12
CA ASP A 6 4.65 13.66 -9.57
C ASP A 6 4.47 14.03 -11.05
N LEU A 7 4.52 15.32 -11.33
CA LEU A 7 4.56 15.91 -12.67
C LEU A 7 3.50 15.46 -13.69
N GLU A 8 2.41 14.84 -13.23
CA GLU A 8 1.34 14.35 -14.10
C GLU A 8 -0.04 14.50 -13.49
N ALA A 9 -1.08 14.35 -14.31
CA ALA A 9 -2.46 14.28 -13.90
C ALA A 9 -3.03 12.91 -14.32
N ILE A 10 -3.43 12.12 -13.35
CA ILE A 10 -3.95 10.76 -13.54
C ILE A 10 -5.38 10.69 -13.01
N SER A 11 -6.21 9.84 -13.64
CA SER A 11 -7.53 9.52 -13.11
C SER A 11 -7.41 8.91 -11.69
N ALA A 12 -8.25 9.36 -10.77
CA ALA A 12 -8.33 8.80 -9.43
C ALA A 12 -8.73 7.31 -9.42
N LEU A 13 -9.28 6.79 -10.51
CA LEU A 13 -9.60 5.37 -10.70
C LEU A 13 -8.35 4.49 -10.93
N SER A 14 -7.21 5.10 -11.25
CA SER A 14 -5.99 4.32 -11.51
C SER A 14 -5.12 4.32 -10.27
N PRO A 15 -4.85 3.17 -9.63
CA PRO A 15 -3.87 3.10 -8.54
C PRO A 15 -2.44 3.20 -9.08
N GLY A 16 -1.56 3.74 -8.24
CA GLY A 16 -0.15 3.93 -8.57
C GLY A 16 0.70 4.30 -7.35
N PRO A 17 1.93 4.80 -7.56
CA PRO A 17 2.81 5.18 -6.46
C PRO A 17 2.21 6.25 -5.53
N PHE A 18 1.35 7.10 -6.03
CA PHE A 18 0.64 8.15 -5.28
C PHE A 18 -0.55 7.63 -4.43
N GLY A 19 -0.85 6.34 -4.47
CA GLY A 19 -2.06 5.72 -3.95
C GLY A 19 -3.11 5.51 -5.03
N GLY A 20 -4.23 6.23 -4.98
CA GLY A 20 -5.33 6.11 -5.94
C GLY A 20 -6.37 5.08 -5.50
N ASN A 21 -7.06 4.49 -6.46
CA ASN A 21 -8.07 3.45 -6.27
C ASN A 21 -7.39 2.09 -6.03
N MET A 22 -6.72 1.95 -4.90
CA MET A 22 -5.95 0.75 -4.58
C MET A 22 -6.84 -0.43 -4.16
N ASP A 23 -8.03 -0.14 -3.63
CA ASP A 23 -9.02 -1.11 -3.13
C ASP A 23 -8.40 -2.14 -2.18
N VAL A 24 -7.62 -1.63 -1.25
CA VAL A 24 -6.93 -2.45 -0.25
C VAL A 24 -7.71 -2.41 1.05
N PRO A 25 -8.32 -3.54 1.50
CA PRO A 25 -9.13 -3.58 2.71
C PRO A 25 -8.37 -3.21 4.00
N ASP A 26 -7.05 -3.26 3.97
CA ASP A 26 -6.20 -2.84 5.10
C ASP A 26 -6.03 -1.31 5.20
N VAL A 27 -6.53 -0.52 4.26
CA VAL A 27 -6.75 0.92 4.41
C VAL A 27 -8.02 1.12 5.25
N ARG A 28 -7.89 0.98 6.56
CA ARG A 28 -9.01 0.93 7.51
C ARG A 28 -8.68 1.64 8.82
N PRO A 29 -9.70 1.98 9.65
CA PRO A 29 -9.46 2.58 10.95
C PRO A 29 -8.46 1.79 11.81
N GLY A 30 -7.56 2.51 12.47
CA GLY A 30 -6.51 1.94 13.32
C GLY A 30 -5.19 1.67 12.60
N ASN A 31 -5.20 1.57 11.28
CA ASN A 31 -3.97 1.41 10.50
C ASN A 31 -3.39 2.76 10.07
N LYS A 32 -2.07 2.79 9.91
CA LYS A 32 -1.35 3.92 9.30
C LYS A 32 -1.16 3.64 7.82
N VAL A 33 -1.31 4.68 7.00
CA VAL A 33 -1.00 4.64 5.57
C VAL A 33 0.08 5.67 5.28
N TYR A 34 1.16 5.24 4.69
CA TYR A 34 2.26 6.10 4.26
C TYR A 34 2.15 6.30 2.75
N LEU A 35 2.23 7.54 2.33
CA LEU A 35 2.19 7.91 0.91
C LEU A 35 3.40 8.79 0.59
N PRO A 36 4.08 8.57 -0.55
CA PRO A 36 5.14 9.45 -0.99
C PRO A 36 4.57 10.83 -1.38
N VAL A 37 5.25 11.90 -1.00
CA VAL A 37 4.78 13.27 -1.28
C VAL A 37 5.79 14.00 -2.16
N TRP A 38 5.38 14.36 -3.37
CA TRP A 38 6.20 15.11 -4.34
C TRP A 38 5.84 16.59 -4.42
N ASN A 39 4.59 16.93 -4.12
CA ASN A 39 4.06 18.28 -4.29
C ASN A 39 3.86 18.96 -2.94
N GLU A 40 4.14 20.27 -2.88
CA GLU A 40 3.84 21.08 -1.72
C GLU A 40 2.36 20.98 -1.34
N GLY A 41 2.08 20.76 -0.05
CA GLY A 41 0.72 20.56 0.46
C GLY A 41 0.16 19.17 0.19
N ALA A 42 0.92 18.25 -0.43
CA ALA A 42 0.54 16.86 -0.74
C ALA A 42 -0.73 16.71 -1.61
N LEU A 43 -1.67 17.63 -1.52
CA LEU A 43 -2.99 17.62 -2.19
C LEU A 43 -3.72 16.28 -1.93
N PHE A 44 -3.79 15.90 -0.66
CA PHE A 44 -4.42 14.67 -0.21
C PHE A 44 -5.91 14.62 -0.56
N TYR A 45 -6.36 13.45 -0.99
CA TYR A 45 -7.78 13.16 -1.19
C TYR A 45 -8.13 11.73 -0.78
N THR A 46 -9.40 11.50 -0.47
CA THR A 46 -9.94 10.19 -0.12
C THR A 46 -11.42 10.11 -0.52
N GLY A 47 -11.86 8.92 -0.80
CA GLY A 47 -13.24 8.61 -1.17
C GLY A 47 -13.41 7.11 -1.29
N ASP A 48 -14.53 6.69 -1.90
CA ASP A 48 -14.77 5.30 -2.27
C ASP A 48 -14.67 4.35 -1.07
N CYS A 49 -15.59 4.55 -0.12
CA CYS A 49 -15.59 3.81 1.13
C CYS A 49 -16.47 2.57 1.03
N HIS A 50 -15.89 1.44 1.32
CA HIS A 50 -16.56 0.14 1.28
C HIS A 50 -16.88 -0.38 2.69
N ALA A 51 -18.12 -0.82 2.91
CA ALA A 51 -18.47 -1.53 4.14
C ALA A 51 -17.85 -2.94 4.15
N ARG A 52 -17.64 -3.53 2.99
CA ARG A 52 -16.99 -4.82 2.81
C ARG A 52 -16.50 -4.98 1.37
N GLN A 53 -15.30 -5.54 1.25
CA GLN A 53 -14.70 -5.94 -0.02
C GLN A 53 -14.03 -7.30 0.13
N GLY A 54 -14.18 -8.17 -0.85
CA GLY A 54 -13.38 -9.39 -0.99
C GLY A 54 -12.08 -9.11 -1.73
N GLN A 55 -11.11 -10.01 -1.64
CA GLN A 55 -9.85 -9.88 -2.38
C GLN A 55 -10.11 -9.81 -3.88
N GLY A 56 -9.43 -8.87 -4.52
CA GLY A 56 -9.49 -8.65 -5.97
C GLY A 56 -10.66 -7.81 -6.44
N GLU A 57 -11.65 -7.51 -5.60
CA GLU A 57 -12.84 -6.73 -5.96
C GLU A 57 -13.46 -7.18 -7.30
N LEU A 58 -13.74 -8.45 -7.41
CA LEU A 58 -13.92 -9.24 -8.63
C LEU A 58 -14.83 -8.62 -9.72
N CYS A 59 -15.88 -7.92 -9.33
CA CYS A 59 -16.80 -7.29 -10.29
C CYS A 59 -16.58 -5.77 -10.46
N GLY A 60 -15.55 -5.20 -9.83
CA GLY A 60 -15.24 -3.77 -9.85
C GLY A 60 -16.16 -2.90 -9.01
N VAL A 61 -16.90 -3.50 -8.09
CA VAL A 61 -17.79 -2.82 -7.13
C VAL A 61 -17.83 -3.64 -5.86
N ALA A 62 -17.52 -3.01 -4.73
CA ALA A 62 -17.65 -3.63 -3.42
C ALA A 62 -19.02 -3.33 -2.79
N LEU A 63 -19.13 -3.37 -1.47
CA LEU A 63 -20.33 -2.89 -0.78
C LEU A 63 -20.16 -1.40 -0.49
N GLU A 64 -20.58 -0.58 -1.45
CA GLU A 64 -20.45 0.88 -1.43
C GLU A 64 -21.32 1.52 -0.33
N ILE A 65 -20.74 2.46 0.40
CA ILE A 65 -21.46 3.18 1.45
C ILE A 65 -21.12 4.66 1.51
N THR A 66 -22.07 5.46 1.97
CA THR A 66 -21.79 6.82 2.42
C THR A 66 -21.00 6.77 3.72
N SER A 67 -19.90 7.53 3.80
CA SER A 67 -19.02 7.52 4.96
C SER A 67 -18.62 8.93 5.40
N ARG A 68 -18.29 9.03 6.69
CA ARG A 68 -17.54 10.17 7.24
C ARG A 68 -16.16 9.66 7.63
N VAL A 69 -15.13 10.16 6.95
CA VAL A 69 -13.74 9.78 7.19
C VAL A 69 -13.09 10.84 8.10
N THR A 70 -12.44 10.39 9.17
CA THR A 70 -11.61 11.23 10.04
C THR A 70 -10.18 10.72 9.96
N VAL A 71 -9.23 11.59 9.60
CA VAL A 71 -7.82 11.26 9.46
C VAL A 71 -6.97 12.24 10.28
N SER A 72 -5.81 11.76 10.72
CA SER A 72 -4.72 12.60 11.23
C SER A 72 -3.55 12.52 10.28
N PHE A 73 -2.80 13.61 10.17
CA PHE A 73 -1.64 13.68 9.27
C PHE A 73 -0.36 13.88 10.08
N GLU A 74 0.67 13.19 9.65
CA GLU A 74 2.04 13.40 10.10
C GLU A 74 2.96 13.50 8.88
N ILE A 75 3.95 14.38 8.93
CA ILE A 75 4.92 14.55 7.85
C ILE A 75 6.26 13.99 8.32
N ILE A 76 6.73 12.96 7.63
CA ILE A 76 8.06 12.38 7.82
C ILE A 76 8.99 12.98 6.78
N LYS A 77 9.90 13.86 7.22
CA LYS A 77 10.88 14.50 6.34
C LYS A 77 12.06 13.55 6.08
N GLY A 78 12.49 13.50 4.81
CA GLY A 78 13.64 12.68 4.41
C GLY A 78 13.32 11.18 4.28
N GLY A 79 12.07 10.79 4.42
CA GLY A 79 11.61 9.43 4.11
C GLY A 79 11.61 9.20 2.61
N GLY A 80 12.27 8.14 2.15
CA GLY A 80 12.40 7.80 0.72
C GLY A 80 11.52 6.62 0.34
N ILE A 81 10.20 6.68 0.56
CA ILE A 81 9.29 5.64 0.09
C ILE A 81 8.91 5.92 -1.37
N GLU A 82 8.81 4.87 -2.16
CA GLU A 82 8.42 4.97 -3.57
C GLU A 82 6.98 4.54 -3.80
N TRP A 83 6.46 3.65 -2.96
CA TRP A 83 5.12 3.09 -3.05
C TRP A 83 4.38 3.15 -1.72
N PRO A 84 3.02 3.10 -1.73
CA PRO A 84 2.24 3.13 -0.51
C PRO A 84 2.60 2.00 0.44
N ARG A 85 2.73 2.34 1.73
CA ARG A 85 2.93 1.39 2.83
C ARG A 85 1.74 1.45 3.78
N ILE A 86 1.41 0.34 4.38
CA ILE A 86 0.36 0.24 5.39
C ILE A 86 0.93 -0.47 6.61
N GLU A 87 0.72 0.10 7.77
CA GLU A 87 1.12 -0.49 9.03
C GLU A 87 -0.09 -0.72 9.91
N SER A 88 -0.29 -1.97 10.32
CA SER A 88 -1.25 -2.35 11.37
C SER A 88 -0.53 -2.62 12.69
N GLU A 89 -1.29 -3.01 13.70
CA GLU A 89 -0.73 -3.44 14.98
C GLU A 89 0.22 -4.64 14.80
N ASP A 90 -0.16 -5.58 13.95
CA ASP A 90 0.48 -6.89 13.79
C ASP A 90 1.26 -7.07 12.50
N ARG A 91 1.10 -6.20 11.48
CA ARG A 91 1.71 -6.39 10.15
C ARG A 91 2.30 -5.12 9.56
N LEU A 92 3.34 -5.31 8.73
CA LEU A 92 3.80 -4.36 7.73
C LEU A 92 3.32 -4.82 6.36
N MET A 93 2.85 -3.89 5.55
CA MET A 93 2.29 -4.15 4.23
C MET A 93 2.71 -3.05 3.25
N THR A 94 2.91 -3.44 1.99
CA THR A 94 3.23 -2.50 0.92
C THR A 94 2.37 -2.79 -0.29
N VAL A 95 2.00 -1.73 -1.02
CA VAL A 95 1.10 -1.86 -2.16
C VAL A 95 1.86 -1.58 -3.45
N GLY A 96 1.86 -2.53 -4.37
CA GLY A 96 2.36 -2.36 -5.71
C GLY A 96 1.20 -2.34 -6.71
N SER A 97 1.23 -1.41 -7.66
CA SER A 97 0.18 -1.31 -8.67
C SER A 97 0.77 -1.30 -10.08
N ALA A 98 0.43 -2.32 -10.87
CA ALA A 98 0.92 -2.50 -12.24
C ALA A 98 0.08 -3.52 -13.01
N ARG A 99 0.35 -3.65 -14.30
CA ARG A 99 0.01 -4.80 -15.15
C ARG A 99 1.27 -5.29 -15.86
N PRO A 100 1.47 -6.60 -15.94
CA PRO A 100 0.65 -7.68 -15.35
C PRO A 100 0.79 -7.75 -13.82
N MET A 101 0.04 -8.65 -13.16
CA MET A 101 0.04 -8.80 -11.69
C MET A 101 1.43 -9.12 -11.11
N GLU A 102 2.25 -9.84 -11.85
CA GLU A 102 3.61 -10.19 -11.45
C GLU A 102 4.48 -8.94 -11.25
N ASP A 103 4.26 -7.89 -12.02
CA ASP A 103 4.97 -6.63 -11.85
C ASP A 103 4.46 -5.88 -10.62
N ALA A 104 3.15 -5.89 -10.36
CA ALA A 104 2.60 -5.36 -9.11
C ALA A 104 3.17 -6.08 -7.88
N ALA A 105 3.28 -7.42 -7.94
CA ALA A 105 3.89 -8.21 -6.88
C ALA A 105 5.37 -7.87 -6.66
N ARG A 106 6.15 -7.72 -7.74
CA ARG A 106 7.56 -7.33 -7.66
C ARG A 106 7.73 -5.96 -7.01
N ILE A 107 6.91 -5.00 -7.39
CA ILE A 107 6.89 -3.65 -6.80
C ILE A 107 6.60 -3.76 -5.29
N ALA A 108 5.51 -4.42 -4.91
CA ALA A 108 5.13 -4.57 -3.51
C ALA A 108 6.25 -5.20 -2.67
N TYR A 109 6.80 -6.34 -3.12
CA TYR A 109 7.89 -6.99 -2.39
C TYR A 109 9.18 -6.16 -2.38
N THR A 110 9.51 -5.45 -3.44
CA THR A 110 10.71 -4.58 -3.46
C THR A 110 10.60 -3.47 -2.44
N GLU A 111 9.43 -2.84 -2.34
CA GLU A 111 9.15 -1.80 -1.34
C GLU A 111 9.20 -2.36 0.09
N LEU A 112 8.65 -3.56 0.31
CA LEU A 112 8.69 -4.21 1.62
C LEU A 112 10.10 -4.61 2.04
N ILE A 113 10.92 -5.11 1.11
CA ILE A 113 12.34 -5.40 1.35
C ILE A 113 13.08 -4.13 1.76
N GLY A 114 12.88 -3.02 1.03
CA GLY A 114 13.45 -1.72 1.37
C GLY A 114 13.04 -1.28 2.78
N TRP A 115 11.78 -1.41 3.13
CA TRP A 115 11.29 -1.06 4.47
C TRP A 115 11.96 -1.89 5.58
N LEU A 116 12.11 -3.20 5.36
CA LEU A 116 12.81 -4.08 6.31
C LEU A 116 14.31 -3.76 6.42
N GLU A 117 14.94 -3.34 5.32
CA GLU A 117 16.33 -2.91 5.30
C GLU A 117 16.52 -1.61 6.07
N ASP A 118 15.73 -0.59 5.77
CA ASP A 118 15.88 0.77 6.28
C ASP A 118 15.51 0.89 7.76
N GLU A 119 14.41 0.28 8.19
CA GLU A 119 13.84 0.50 9.52
C GLU A 119 13.98 -0.70 10.47
N HIS A 120 14.13 -1.91 9.93
CA HIS A 120 14.23 -3.12 10.74
C HIS A 120 15.63 -3.76 10.71
N GLY A 121 16.59 -3.16 10.00
CA GLY A 121 18.01 -3.52 9.99
C GLY A 121 18.31 -4.89 9.39
N PHE A 122 17.44 -5.44 8.54
CA PHE A 122 17.75 -6.63 7.76
C PHE A 122 18.73 -6.28 6.65
N SER A 123 19.59 -7.23 6.25
CA SER A 123 20.20 -7.09 4.93
C SER A 123 19.14 -7.36 3.85
N ARG A 124 19.34 -6.80 2.66
CA ARG A 124 18.42 -6.99 1.54
C ARG A 124 18.15 -8.47 1.25
N LEU A 125 19.18 -9.31 1.31
CA LEU A 125 19.07 -10.75 1.07
C LEU A 125 18.36 -11.48 2.21
N ASP A 126 18.60 -11.10 3.46
CA ASP A 126 17.89 -11.67 4.61
C ASP A 126 16.41 -11.29 4.59
N ALA A 127 16.07 -10.03 4.27
CA ALA A 127 14.69 -9.60 4.09
C ALA A 127 13.99 -10.38 2.97
N TYR A 128 14.64 -10.53 1.82
CA TYR A 128 14.12 -11.31 0.70
C TYR A 128 13.89 -12.78 1.08
N GLN A 129 14.84 -13.39 1.82
CA GLN A 129 14.71 -14.76 2.27
C GLN A 129 13.61 -14.92 3.34
N LEU A 130 13.52 -13.98 4.30
CA LEU A 130 12.46 -13.97 5.29
C LEU A 130 11.07 -13.88 4.64
N LEU A 131 10.90 -12.98 3.68
CA LEU A 131 9.63 -12.84 2.96
C LEU A 131 9.28 -14.08 2.12
N THR A 132 10.27 -14.81 1.64
CA THR A 132 10.03 -16.11 0.97
C THR A 132 9.44 -17.15 1.93
N GLN A 133 9.80 -17.09 3.20
CA GLN A 133 9.40 -18.09 4.22
C GLN A 133 8.12 -17.70 4.96
N ALA A 134 7.92 -16.40 5.25
CA ALA A 134 6.89 -15.91 6.13
C ALA A 134 6.06 -14.75 5.54
N GLY A 135 6.41 -14.27 4.36
CA GLY A 135 5.67 -13.19 3.69
C GLY A 135 4.33 -13.65 3.13
N GLY A 136 3.37 -12.74 3.09
CA GLY A 136 2.07 -12.91 2.45
C GLY A 136 1.95 -12.05 1.20
N LEU A 137 1.09 -12.48 0.28
CA LEU A 137 0.69 -11.71 -0.89
C LEU A 137 -0.80 -11.89 -1.13
N TYR A 138 -1.52 -10.79 -1.32
CA TYR A 138 -2.92 -10.85 -1.73
C TYR A 138 -3.26 -9.77 -2.75
N VAL A 139 -4.40 -9.94 -3.43
CA VAL A 139 -4.88 -9.03 -4.46
C VAL A 139 -5.84 -8.03 -3.83
N GLY A 140 -5.53 -6.73 -3.91
CA GLY A 140 -6.42 -5.64 -3.54
C GLY A 140 -7.51 -5.51 -4.58
N ASN A 141 -7.14 -5.13 -5.80
CA ASN A 141 -8.03 -5.16 -6.96
C ASN A 141 -7.36 -5.78 -8.20
N MET A 142 -8.16 -6.36 -9.07
CA MET A 142 -7.73 -6.91 -10.36
C MET A 142 -8.65 -6.46 -11.52
N VAL A 143 -9.33 -5.34 -11.35
CA VAL A 143 -10.36 -4.85 -12.28
C VAL A 143 -10.03 -3.48 -12.86
N ASP A 144 -9.19 -2.72 -12.19
CA ASP A 144 -8.80 -1.37 -12.61
C ASP A 144 -7.78 -1.35 -13.76
N THR A 145 -7.40 -0.15 -14.18
CA THR A 145 -6.39 0.09 -15.23
C THR A 145 -5.06 -0.57 -14.89
N THR A 146 -4.65 -0.50 -13.62
CA THR A 146 -3.57 -1.26 -13.01
C THR A 146 -4.12 -2.10 -11.86
N TYR A 147 -3.52 -3.25 -11.60
CA TYR A 147 -3.92 -4.14 -10.49
C TYR A 147 -3.16 -3.78 -9.23
N SER A 148 -3.82 -3.83 -8.09
CA SER A 148 -3.17 -3.60 -6.79
C SER A 148 -2.90 -4.92 -6.09
N LEU A 149 -1.64 -5.18 -5.75
CA LEU A 149 -1.23 -6.31 -4.93
C LEU A 149 -0.56 -5.83 -3.65
N VAL A 150 -0.79 -6.55 -2.58
CA VAL A 150 -0.27 -6.23 -1.25
C VAL A 150 0.68 -7.32 -0.80
N ALA A 151 1.96 -6.97 -0.63
CA ALA A 151 2.92 -7.80 0.08
C ALA A 151 2.86 -7.50 1.59
N SER A 152 3.04 -8.50 2.42
CA SER A 152 2.94 -8.34 3.88
C SER A 152 3.88 -9.24 4.66
N ILE A 153 4.17 -8.85 5.89
CA ILE A 153 4.89 -9.64 6.88
C ILE A 153 4.32 -9.38 8.27
N ASP A 154 4.12 -10.43 9.07
CA ASP A 154 3.73 -10.27 10.47
C ASP A 154 4.91 -9.77 11.30
N LYS A 155 4.67 -8.75 12.15
CA LYS A 155 5.70 -8.13 12.99
C LYS A 155 6.36 -9.09 13.97
N GLN A 156 5.70 -10.19 14.33
CA GLN A 156 6.30 -11.23 15.17
C GLN A 156 7.60 -11.82 14.59
N TYR A 157 7.78 -11.78 13.27
CA TYR A 157 8.99 -12.26 12.60
C TYR A 157 10.10 -11.21 12.51
N LEU A 158 9.83 -9.98 12.96
CA LEU A 158 10.79 -8.88 12.90
C LEU A 158 11.60 -8.72 14.19
N VAL A 159 11.28 -9.51 15.21
CA VAL A 159 12.00 -9.51 16.49
C VAL A 159 13.34 -10.21 16.29
N ARG A 160 14.42 -9.47 16.42
CA ARG A 160 15.77 -10.06 16.51
C ARG A 160 15.97 -10.59 17.92
N GLY A 161 16.30 -11.86 18.04
CA GLY A 161 16.67 -12.49 19.30
C GLY A 161 18.01 -11.95 19.84
#